data_599c6dfdd8a6082928afef21e36ff67a
#
_entry.id   599c6dfdd8a6082928afef21e36ff67a
#
_cell.length_a   1.000
_cell.length_b   1.000
_cell.length_c   1.000
_cell.angle_alpha   90.00
_cell.angle_beta   90.00
_cell.angle_gamma   90.00
#
_symmetry.space_group_name_H-M   'P 1'
#
loop_
_entity.id
_entity.type
_entity.pdbx_description
1 polymer ?
#
loop_
_entity_poly.entity_id
_entity_poly.type
_entity_poly.pdbx_seq_one_letter_code
_entity_poly.pdbx_strand_id
1 'polypeptide(L)'
;MNLKRLLLISTVIMLLLVSLPVVAQDNSEVSEAVNEGTPEVAAVVNDEEISMEELEEFAGVKNLLMQILQSNQEFGTLLLQSEAGEDLINEFRRYKLEQLLTSELLIQEAQDRGIEVSEEEKNEIFDQQVNALKQQNDLDDEQFERAIQQQGFESLAQYKEKFMENNMEGFMVNKLKDQVVSETSITDVEAEEYYNENKSQFERQEQKKVSHILFDKKAEAEEILAEIEAGADFAEMAKEHSTGPTADNGGDLGFISVDEQELDRTFRDAAMQLEVGEVIEEPVETQFGYHLIKVTDKQEAETKEFSEVKEEIKNQMQSQKENQAWFEFVQQIREEAEIDINL
;
A
#
# COMPACT_ATOMS: atom_id res chain seq x y z
N MET A 1 -14.56 15.10 10.81
CA MET A 1 -14.33 13.65 10.97
C MET A 1 -13.66 13.18 9.69
N ASN A 2 -12.39 12.76 9.77
CA ASN A 2 -11.52 12.63 8.58
C ASN A 2 -11.80 11.35 7.80
N LEU A 3 -12.11 11.50 6.52
CA LEU A 3 -12.33 10.46 5.51
C LEU A 3 -11.16 9.45 5.36
N LYS A 4 -9.99 9.73 5.95
CA LYS A 4 -8.78 8.89 5.88
C LYS A 4 -8.77 7.69 6.84
N ARG A 5 -9.67 7.63 7.84
CA ARG A 5 -9.74 6.51 8.80
C ARG A 5 -10.51 5.29 8.27
N LEU A 6 -11.26 5.44 7.17
CA LEU A 6 -12.09 4.37 6.59
C LEU A 6 -11.34 3.41 5.64
N LEU A 7 -10.07 3.65 5.35
CA LEU A 7 -9.34 2.92 4.29
C LEU A 7 -8.74 1.58 4.71
N LEU A 8 -8.83 1.19 5.99
CA LEU A 8 -8.30 -0.10 6.50
C LEU A 8 -9.33 -1.25 6.48
N ILE A 9 -10.60 -0.96 6.26
CA ILE A 9 -11.67 -1.97 6.17
C ILE A 9 -11.85 -2.49 4.72
N SER A 10 -11.24 -1.85 3.72
CA SER A 10 -11.56 -2.11 2.31
C SER A 10 -10.94 -3.37 1.71
N THR A 11 -10.07 -4.09 2.42
CA THR A 11 -9.39 -5.27 1.86
C THR A 11 -10.19 -6.58 1.99
N VAL A 12 -11.23 -6.63 2.81
CA VAL A 12 -12.03 -7.86 3.00
C VAL A 12 -13.30 -7.88 2.12
N ILE A 13 -13.77 -6.74 1.64
CA ILE A 13 -15.09 -6.65 0.96
C ILE A 13 -15.00 -6.73 -0.58
N MET A 14 -13.80 -6.74 -1.17
CA MET A 14 -13.63 -6.77 -2.63
C MET A 14 -13.89 -8.14 -3.29
N LEU A 15 -14.24 -9.18 -2.53
CA LEU A 15 -14.43 -10.55 -3.03
C LEU A 15 -15.88 -10.93 -3.38
N LEU A 16 -16.86 -10.02 -3.20
CA LEU A 16 -18.27 -10.37 -3.44
C LEU A 16 -18.88 -9.92 -4.79
N LEU A 17 -18.09 -9.32 -5.70
CA LEU A 17 -18.65 -8.82 -6.97
C LEU A 17 -18.36 -9.68 -8.20
N VAL A 18 -17.70 -10.83 -8.07
CA VAL A 18 -17.53 -11.76 -9.21
C VAL A 18 -17.74 -13.21 -8.75
N SER A 19 -18.97 -13.57 -8.47
CA SER A 19 -19.35 -14.98 -8.56
C SER A 19 -19.83 -15.25 -9.99
N LEU A 20 -18.89 -15.57 -10.89
CA LEU A 20 -19.24 -16.34 -12.08
C LEU A 20 -19.81 -17.68 -11.59
N PRO A 21 -20.84 -18.24 -12.27
CA PRO A 21 -21.35 -19.54 -11.91
C PRO A 21 -20.21 -20.55 -12.03
N VAL A 22 -19.71 -21.05 -10.90
CA VAL A 22 -18.83 -22.20 -10.88
C VAL A 22 -19.65 -23.36 -11.42
N VAL A 23 -19.31 -23.81 -12.63
CA VAL A 23 -19.75 -25.09 -13.14
C VAL A 23 -19.33 -26.12 -12.10
N ALA A 24 -20.31 -26.85 -11.56
CA ALA A 24 -20.09 -27.89 -10.59
C ALA A 24 -19.22 -28.99 -11.21
N GLN A 25 -17.91 -28.84 -11.10
CA GLN A 25 -16.96 -29.95 -11.27
C GLN A 25 -16.90 -30.71 -9.97
N ASP A 26 -16.79 -32.01 -10.07
CA ASP A 26 -16.70 -32.93 -8.93
C ASP A 26 -15.46 -32.57 -8.07
N ASN A 27 -15.73 -31.90 -6.94
CA ASN A 27 -14.71 -31.36 -6.03
C ASN A 27 -14.29 -32.37 -4.94
N SER A 28 -14.68 -33.65 -5.07
CA SER A 28 -14.47 -34.67 -4.06
C SER A 28 -12.97 -34.97 -3.82
N GLU A 29 -12.16 -35.05 -4.88
CA GLU A 29 -10.74 -35.36 -4.74
C GLU A 29 -9.93 -34.28 -4.00
N VAL A 30 -10.23 -32.99 -4.22
CA VAL A 30 -9.55 -31.89 -3.52
C VAL A 30 -10.01 -31.81 -2.06
N SER A 31 -11.30 -32.09 -1.77
CA SER A 31 -11.84 -32.12 -0.41
C SER A 31 -11.29 -33.26 0.42
N GLU A 32 -11.11 -34.46 -0.17
CA GLU A 32 -10.54 -35.61 0.53
C GLU A 32 -9.04 -35.40 0.81
N ALA A 33 -8.27 -34.93 -0.20
CA ALA A 33 -6.83 -34.69 -0.03
C ALA A 33 -6.50 -33.58 0.99
N VAL A 34 -7.38 -32.61 1.18
CA VAL A 34 -7.18 -31.50 2.13
C VAL A 34 -7.49 -31.91 3.57
N ASN A 35 -8.41 -32.86 3.80
CA ASN A 35 -8.93 -33.21 5.14
C ASN A 35 -8.39 -34.55 5.70
N GLU A 36 -7.60 -35.34 4.96
CA GLU A 36 -7.05 -36.61 5.46
C GLU A 36 -6.09 -36.36 6.63
N GLY A 37 -6.50 -36.78 7.84
CA GLY A 37 -5.66 -36.79 9.04
C GLY A 37 -5.63 -35.49 9.85
N THR A 38 -6.42 -34.47 9.48
CA THR A 38 -6.50 -33.22 10.25
C THR A 38 -7.36 -33.40 11.52
N PRO A 39 -7.00 -32.78 12.66
CA PRO A 39 -7.81 -32.83 13.87
C PRO A 39 -9.15 -32.10 13.68
N GLU A 40 -10.17 -32.43 14.47
CA GLU A 40 -11.47 -31.75 14.44
C GLU A 40 -11.38 -30.31 14.97
N VAL A 41 -10.51 -30.09 15.98
CA VAL A 41 -10.22 -28.80 16.60
C VAL A 41 -8.81 -28.35 16.23
N ALA A 42 -8.68 -27.22 15.56
CA ALA A 42 -7.41 -26.65 15.14
C ALA A 42 -6.64 -25.99 16.30
N ALA A 43 -7.37 -25.29 17.17
CA ALA A 43 -6.82 -24.69 18.39
C ALA A 43 -7.90 -24.44 19.44
N VAL A 44 -7.46 -24.21 20.68
CA VAL A 44 -8.31 -23.70 21.77
C VAL A 44 -7.69 -22.39 22.25
N VAL A 45 -8.51 -21.35 22.35
CA VAL A 45 -8.13 -20.02 22.82
C VAL A 45 -8.96 -19.69 24.06
N ASN A 46 -8.32 -19.62 25.23
CA ASN A 46 -9.01 -19.60 26.51
C ASN A 46 -9.97 -20.81 26.58
N ASP A 47 -11.27 -20.61 26.69
CA ASP A 47 -12.24 -21.70 26.73
C ASP A 47 -12.98 -21.93 25.39
N GLU A 48 -12.61 -21.23 24.31
CA GLU A 48 -13.25 -21.28 23.00
C GLU A 48 -12.45 -22.13 22.01
N GLU A 49 -13.15 -23.05 21.33
CA GLU A 49 -12.57 -23.95 20.33
C GLU A 49 -12.63 -23.30 18.94
N ILE A 50 -11.51 -23.29 18.22
CA ILE A 50 -11.45 -22.99 16.80
C ILE A 50 -11.43 -24.32 16.06
N SER A 51 -12.50 -24.62 15.34
CA SER A 51 -12.61 -25.86 14.57
C SER A 51 -11.71 -25.83 13.32
N MET A 52 -11.38 -27.02 12.81
CA MET A 52 -10.69 -27.12 11.52
C MET A 52 -11.56 -26.58 10.38
N GLU A 53 -12.87 -26.73 10.45
CA GLU A 53 -13.80 -26.20 9.44
C GLU A 53 -13.72 -24.67 9.35
N GLU A 54 -13.73 -23.98 10.50
CA GLU A 54 -13.56 -22.51 10.55
C GLU A 54 -12.20 -22.08 10.00
N LEU A 55 -11.13 -22.79 10.37
CA LEU A 55 -9.81 -22.51 9.82
C LEU A 55 -9.76 -22.70 8.31
N GLU A 56 -10.32 -23.78 7.77
CA GLU A 56 -10.34 -24.04 6.32
C GLU A 56 -11.18 -23.02 5.55
N GLU A 57 -12.31 -22.58 6.12
CA GLU A 57 -13.14 -21.51 5.56
C GLU A 57 -12.37 -20.18 5.55
N PHE A 58 -11.76 -19.82 6.69
CA PHE A 58 -10.98 -18.60 6.84
C PHE A 58 -9.72 -18.61 5.95
N ALA A 59 -8.99 -19.71 5.91
CA ALA A 59 -7.78 -19.85 5.12
C ALA A 59 -8.07 -19.92 3.61
N GLY A 60 -9.24 -20.42 3.22
CA GLY A 60 -9.61 -20.56 1.82
C GLY A 60 -8.71 -21.51 1.03
N VAL A 61 -8.06 -22.48 1.70
CA VAL A 61 -7.07 -23.42 1.10
C VAL A 61 -7.66 -24.11 -0.13
N LYS A 62 -8.86 -24.64 -0.03
CA LYS A 62 -9.56 -25.31 -1.12
C LYS A 62 -9.70 -24.44 -2.36
N ASN A 63 -10.15 -23.19 -2.18
CA ASN A 63 -10.33 -22.23 -3.28
C ASN A 63 -9.00 -21.86 -3.91
N LEU A 64 -7.96 -21.64 -3.08
CA LEU A 64 -6.61 -21.35 -3.54
C LEU A 64 -6.03 -22.50 -4.39
N LEU A 65 -6.15 -23.74 -3.90
CA LEU A 65 -5.69 -24.92 -4.63
C LEU A 65 -6.42 -25.10 -5.96
N MET A 66 -7.73 -24.87 -5.99
CA MET A 66 -8.53 -24.90 -7.22
C MET A 66 -8.07 -23.86 -8.24
N GLN A 67 -7.79 -22.64 -7.82
CA GLN A 67 -7.26 -21.59 -8.69
C GLN A 67 -5.87 -21.98 -9.23
N ILE A 68 -5.02 -22.55 -8.39
CA ILE A 68 -3.69 -23.03 -8.81
C ILE A 68 -3.82 -24.17 -9.83
N LEU A 69 -4.69 -25.16 -9.58
CA LEU A 69 -4.94 -26.26 -10.52
C LEU A 69 -5.46 -25.76 -11.87
N GLN A 70 -6.31 -24.74 -11.88
CA GLN A 70 -6.83 -24.14 -13.11
C GLN A 70 -5.77 -23.35 -13.89
N SER A 71 -4.91 -22.62 -13.16
CA SER A 71 -3.87 -21.79 -13.78
C SER A 71 -2.61 -22.58 -14.14
N ASN A 72 -2.26 -23.59 -13.37
CA ASN A 72 -1.10 -24.46 -13.55
C ASN A 72 -1.36 -25.84 -12.93
N GLN A 73 -1.94 -26.74 -13.73
CA GLN A 73 -2.32 -28.08 -13.29
C GLN A 73 -1.14 -28.91 -12.78
N GLU A 74 0.03 -28.79 -13.40
CA GLU A 74 1.24 -29.54 -13.00
C GLU A 74 1.71 -29.12 -11.61
N PHE A 75 1.76 -27.81 -11.34
CA PHE A 75 2.11 -27.27 -10.03
C PHE A 75 1.05 -27.59 -8.97
N GLY A 76 -0.25 -27.45 -9.29
CA GLY A 76 -1.32 -27.83 -8.38
C GLY A 76 -1.30 -29.31 -8.00
N THR A 77 -1.04 -30.19 -8.96
CA THR A 77 -0.87 -31.65 -8.71
C THR A 77 0.34 -31.92 -7.81
N LEU A 78 1.46 -31.22 -8.04
CA LEU A 78 2.65 -31.34 -7.20
C LEU A 78 2.37 -30.93 -5.74
N LEU A 79 1.62 -29.85 -5.52
CA LEU A 79 1.22 -29.40 -4.19
C LEU A 79 0.36 -30.45 -3.46
N LEU A 80 -0.56 -31.10 -4.19
CA LEU A 80 -1.46 -32.09 -3.59
C LEU A 80 -0.84 -33.47 -3.36
N GLN A 81 0.22 -33.82 -4.10
CA GLN A 81 0.74 -35.19 -4.13
C GLN A 81 2.16 -35.34 -3.58
N SER A 82 2.81 -34.24 -3.16
CA SER A 82 4.16 -34.29 -2.60
C SER A 82 4.17 -33.92 -1.12
N GLU A 83 5.06 -34.57 -0.35
CA GLU A 83 5.30 -34.21 1.06
C GLU A 83 5.64 -32.72 1.24
N ALA A 84 6.43 -32.13 0.35
CA ALA A 84 6.75 -30.70 0.37
C ALA A 84 5.52 -29.82 0.11
N GLY A 85 4.56 -30.28 -0.68
CA GLY A 85 3.29 -29.56 -0.90
C GLY A 85 2.37 -29.64 0.31
N GLU A 86 2.30 -30.79 0.97
CA GLU A 86 1.57 -30.98 2.22
C GLU A 86 2.17 -30.09 3.34
N ASP A 87 3.48 -30.07 3.49
CA ASP A 87 4.18 -29.20 4.44
C ASP A 87 3.85 -27.72 4.18
N LEU A 88 3.86 -27.27 2.92
CA LEU A 88 3.53 -25.92 2.54
C LEU A 88 2.06 -25.53 2.86
N ILE A 89 1.14 -26.45 2.61
CA ILE A 89 -0.29 -26.25 2.94
C ILE A 89 -0.47 -26.15 4.46
N ASN A 90 0.21 -27.00 5.23
CA ASN A 90 0.14 -26.96 6.68
C ASN A 90 0.79 -25.71 7.27
N GLU A 91 1.89 -25.23 6.70
CA GLU A 91 2.50 -23.96 7.10
C GLU A 91 1.58 -22.77 6.78
N PHE A 92 0.90 -22.80 5.64
CA PHE A 92 -0.11 -21.79 5.31
C PHE A 92 -1.31 -21.82 6.25
N ARG A 93 -1.77 -23.03 6.67
CA ARG A 93 -2.79 -23.18 7.69
C ARG A 93 -2.36 -22.57 9.02
N ARG A 94 -1.13 -22.87 9.47
CA ARG A 94 -0.59 -22.27 10.71
C ARG A 94 -0.53 -20.76 10.65
N TYR A 95 -0.06 -20.20 9.53
CA TYR A 95 -0.05 -18.75 9.33
C TYR A 95 -1.46 -18.15 9.41
N LYS A 96 -2.47 -18.83 8.84
CA LYS A 96 -3.86 -18.42 8.91
C LYS A 96 -4.48 -18.61 10.30
N LEU A 97 -4.12 -19.70 10.97
CA LEU A 97 -4.55 -19.95 12.35
C LEU A 97 -4.07 -18.84 13.30
N GLU A 98 -2.82 -18.37 13.16
CA GLU A 98 -2.29 -17.26 13.93
C GLU A 98 -3.09 -15.96 13.75
N GLN A 99 -3.60 -15.71 12.55
CA GLN A 99 -4.49 -14.57 12.29
C GLN A 99 -5.86 -14.77 12.93
N LEU A 100 -6.43 -15.98 12.84
CA LEU A 100 -7.71 -16.32 13.42
C LEU A 100 -7.67 -16.29 14.95
N LEU A 101 -6.61 -16.83 15.57
CA LEU A 101 -6.34 -16.72 17.01
C LEU A 101 -6.31 -15.27 17.50
N THR A 102 -5.62 -14.40 16.76
CA THR A 102 -5.57 -12.98 17.10
C THR A 102 -6.94 -12.31 16.98
N SER A 103 -7.70 -12.66 15.93
CA SER A 103 -9.07 -12.15 15.75
C SER A 103 -9.97 -12.58 16.90
N GLU A 104 -9.92 -13.84 17.29
CA GLU A 104 -10.71 -14.40 18.38
C GLU A 104 -10.41 -13.72 19.73
N LEU A 105 -9.12 -13.55 20.05
CA LEU A 105 -8.71 -12.82 21.26
C LEU A 105 -9.22 -11.38 21.29
N LEU A 106 -9.21 -10.69 20.15
CA LEU A 106 -9.75 -9.33 20.06
C LEU A 106 -11.26 -9.27 20.23
N ILE A 107 -11.97 -10.26 19.72
CA ILE A 107 -13.42 -10.39 19.88
C ILE A 107 -13.76 -10.66 21.35
N GLN A 108 -13.08 -11.61 22.00
CA GLN A 108 -13.26 -11.92 23.41
C GLN A 108 -12.98 -10.68 24.29
N GLU A 109 -11.89 -9.98 24.04
CA GLU A 109 -11.54 -8.76 24.77
C GLU A 109 -12.57 -7.63 24.56
N ALA A 110 -13.10 -7.49 23.34
CA ALA A 110 -14.17 -6.53 23.07
C ALA A 110 -15.46 -6.88 23.83
N GLN A 111 -15.78 -8.17 23.91
CA GLN A 111 -16.95 -8.67 24.68
C GLN A 111 -16.76 -8.48 26.18
N ASP A 112 -15.59 -8.81 26.71
CA ASP A 112 -15.26 -8.67 28.14
C ASP A 112 -15.29 -7.21 28.60
N ARG A 113 -14.91 -6.27 27.73
CA ARG A 113 -15.06 -4.83 27.97
C ARG A 113 -16.48 -4.30 27.75
N GLY A 114 -17.42 -5.14 27.34
CA GLY A 114 -18.78 -4.75 27.06
C GLY A 114 -18.92 -3.77 25.90
N ILE A 115 -18.08 -3.92 24.87
CA ILE A 115 -18.14 -3.09 23.68
C ILE A 115 -19.32 -3.51 22.83
N GLU A 116 -20.26 -2.61 22.66
CA GLU A 116 -21.45 -2.80 21.82
C GLU A 116 -21.48 -1.76 20.70
N VAL A 117 -22.04 -2.14 19.55
CA VAL A 117 -22.33 -1.23 18.43
C VAL A 117 -23.81 -0.87 18.51
N SER A 118 -24.11 0.38 18.80
CA SER A 118 -25.48 0.88 18.90
C SER A 118 -26.22 0.86 17.55
N GLU A 119 -27.56 0.86 17.58
CA GLU A 119 -28.36 0.90 16.34
C GLU A 119 -28.09 2.17 15.49
N GLU A 120 -27.74 3.28 16.13
CA GLU A 120 -27.37 4.51 15.43
C GLU A 120 -26.05 4.32 14.67
N GLU A 121 -25.02 3.78 15.33
CA GLU A 121 -23.73 3.46 14.71
C GLU A 121 -23.88 2.44 13.57
N LYS A 122 -24.72 1.39 13.76
CA LYS A 122 -25.02 0.42 12.70
C LYS A 122 -25.63 1.08 11.46
N ASN A 123 -26.55 2.04 11.66
CA ASN A 123 -27.13 2.78 10.56
C ASN A 123 -26.08 3.64 9.83
N GLU A 124 -25.28 4.39 10.59
CA GLU A 124 -24.23 5.24 10.01
C GLU A 124 -23.20 4.43 9.22
N ILE A 125 -22.72 3.31 9.78
CA ILE A 125 -21.77 2.42 9.12
C ILE A 125 -22.34 1.89 7.81
N PHE A 126 -23.58 1.40 7.86
CA PHE A 126 -24.25 0.86 6.68
C PHE A 126 -24.45 1.92 5.59
N ASP A 127 -24.94 3.09 5.97
CA ASP A 127 -25.19 4.18 5.03
C ASP A 127 -23.88 4.67 4.38
N GLN A 128 -22.80 4.75 5.15
CA GLN A 128 -21.47 5.07 4.63
C GLN A 128 -20.98 4.02 3.63
N GLN A 129 -21.15 2.73 3.96
CA GLN A 129 -20.77 1.63 3.08
C GLN A 129 -21.57 1.63 1.77
N VAL A 130 -22.88 1.77 1.85
CA VAL A 130 -23.75 1.85 0.67
C VAL A 130 -23.39 3.04 -0.22
N ASN A 131 -23.16 4.21 0.38
CA ASN A 131 -22.75 5.40 -0.37
C ASN A 131 -21.38 5.23 -1.03
N ALA A 132 -20.43 4.60 -0.35
CA ALA A 132 -19.12 4.30 -0.93
C ALA A 132 -19.23 3.35 -2.14
N LEU A 133 -20.01 2.27 -2.02
CA LEU A 133 -20.27 1.32 -3.11
C LEU A 133 -20.95 1.98 -4.33
N LYS A 134 -21.93 2.85 -4.07
CA LYS A 134 -22.60 3.61 -5.13
C LYS A 134 -21.62 4.54 -5.86
N GLN A 135 -20.80 5.27 -5.12
CA GLN A 135 -19.81 6.18 -5.71
C GLN A 135 -18.74 5.45 -6.50
N GLN A 136 -18.23 4.33 -5.96
CA GLN A 136 -17.20 3.55 -6.62
C GLN A 136 -17.66 2.93 -7.94
N ASN A 137 -18.95 2.57 -8.03
CA ASN A 137 -19.52 1.88 -9.21
C ASN A 137 -20.43 2.78 -10.04
N ASP A 138 -20.49 4.08 -9.75
CA ASP A 138 -21.35 5.08 -10.42
C ASP A 138 -22.83 4.64 -10.47
N LEU A 139 -23.34 4.16 -9.31
CA LEU A 139 -24.71 3.64 -9.19
C LEU A 139 -25.64 4.66 -8.52
N ASP A 140 -26.82 4.81 -9.06
CA ASP A 140 -27.96 5.44 -8.37
C ASP A 140 -28.67 4.45 -7.41
N ASP A 141 -29.67 4.94 -6.67
CA ASP A 141 -30.39 4.14 -5.70
C ASP A 141 -31.12 2.94 -6.33
N GLU A 142 -31.75 3.14 -7.50
CA GLU A 142 -32.46 2.08 -8.20
C GLU A 142 -31.50 1.02 -8.79
N GLN A 143 -30.33 1.46 -9.27
CA GLN A 143 -29.31 0.57 -9.80
C GLN A 143 -28.69 -0.26 -8.66
N PHE A 144 -28.44 0.34 -7.51
CA PHE A 144 -27.95 -0.35 -6.34
C PHE A 144 -28.97 -1.39 -5.82
N GLU A 145 -30.25 -1.03 -5.72
CA GLU A 145 -31.30 -1.99 -5.36
C GLU A 145 -31.38 -3.19 -6.31
N ARG A 146 -31.28 -2.94 -7.62
CA ARG A 146 -31.23 -4.03 -8.63
C ARG A 146 -29.99 -4.89 -8.46
N ALA A 147 -28.82 -4.31 -8.12
CA ALA A 147 -27.60 -5.06 -7.91
C ALA A 147 -27.68 -6.00 -6.70
N ILE A 148 -28.22 -5.56 -5.57
CA ILE A 148 -28.42 -6.42 -4.40
C ILE A 148 -29.47 -7.52 -4.66
N GLN A 149 -30.53 -7.24 -5.44
CA GLN A 149 -31.50 -8.25 -5.83
C GLN A 149 -30.89 -9.32 -6.75
N GLN A 150 -29.97 -8.96 -7.64
CA GLN A 150 -29.23 -9.92 -8.46
C GLN A 150 -28.31 -10.83 -7.63
N GLN A 151 -27.87 -10.36 -6.47
CA GLN A 151 -27.10 -11.14 -5.48
C GLN A 151 -28.01 -12.03 -4.59
N GLY A 152 -29.32 -11.98 -4.77
CA GLY A 152 -30.28 -12.83 -4.04
C GLY A 152 -30.92 -12.19 -2.81
N PHE A 153 -30.69 -10.90 -2.55
CA PHE A 153 -31.36 -10.20 -1.47
C PHE A 153 -32.74 -9.67 -1.91
N GLU A 154 -33.74 -9.88 -1.10
CA GLU A 154 -35.11 -9.43 -1.38
C GLU A 154 -35.28 -7.90 -1.21
N SER A 155 -34.46 -7.28 -0.34
CA SER A 155 -34.57 -5.87 -0.02
C SER A 155 -33.24 -5.32 0.56
N LEU A 156 -33.12 -3.98 0.56
CA LEU A 156 -32.03 -3.29 1.25
C LEU A 156 -31.99 -3.58 2.76
N ALA A 157 -33.15 -3.83 3.38
CA ALA A 157 -33.22 -4.18 4.80
C ALA A 157 -32.61 -5.56 5.07
N GLN A 158 -32.90 -6.57 4.23
CA GLN A 158 -32.29 -7.90 4.33
C GLN A 158 -30.78 -7.86 4.05
N TYR A 159 -30.36 -7.07 3.07
CA TYR A 159 -28.95 -6.85 2.81
C TYR A 159 -28.24 -6.23 4.01
N LYS A 160 -28.86 -5.22 4.64
CA LYS A 160 -28.35 -4.60 5.86
C LYS A 160 -28.21 -5.57 7.03
N GLU A 161 -29.26 -6.36 7.27
CA GLU A 161 -29.24 -7.37 8.33
C GLU A 161 -28.09 -8.35 8.15
N LYS A 162 -27.93 -8.89 6.94
CA LYS A 162 -26.85 -9.83 6.64
C LYS A 162 -25.46 -9.17 6.67
N PHE A 163 -25.36 -7.93 6.20
CA PHE A 163 -24.13 -7.15 6.30
C PHE A 163 -23.72 -6.93 7.76
N MET A 164 -24.67 -6.58 8.63
CA MET A 164 -24.39 -6.38 10.05
C MET A 164 -24.04 -7.71 10.75
N GLU A 165 -24.78 -8.78 10.49
CA GLU A 165 -24.48 -10.11 11.02
C GLU A 165 -23.03 -10.52 10.70
N ASN A 166 -22.62 -10.38 9.45
CA ASN A 166 -21.30 -10.83 9.00
C ASN A 166 -20.14 -9.93 9.44
N ASN A 167 -20.40 -8.69 9.87
CA ASN A 167 -19.32 -7.71 10.15
C ASN A 167 -19.33 -7.19 11.60
N MET A 168 -20.26 -7.68 12.45
CA MET A 168 -20.43 -7.13 13.80
C MET A 168 -19.17 -7.22 14.64
N GLU A 169 -18.51 -8.37 14.64
CA GLU A 169 -17.28 -8.62 15.38
C GLU A 169 -16.18 -7.66 14.95
N GLY A 170 -16.01 -7.46 13.63
CA GLY A 170 -15.07 -6.50 13.10
C GLY A 170 -15.35 -5.05 13.54
N PHE A 171 -16.63 -4.67 13.67
CA PHE A 171 -16.99 -3.35 14.20
C PHE A 171 -16.70 -3.21 15.69
N MET A 172 -16.91 -4.28 16.48
CA MET A 172 -16.54 -4.31 17.90
C MET A 172 -15.03 -4.19 18.08
N VAL A 173 -14.24 -4.92 17.29
CA VAL A 173 -12.77 -4.85 17.31
C VAL A 173 -12.27 -3.46 16.90
N ASN A 174 -12.91 -2.80 15.92
CA ASN A 174 -12.55 -1.42 15.57
C ASN A 174 -12.85 -0.44 16.72
N LYS A 175 -13.98 -0.60 17.42
CA LYS A 175 -14.28 0.20 18.62
C LYS A 175 -13.30 -0.08 19.76
N LEU A 176 -12.89 -1.34 19.94
CA LEU A 176 -11.84 -1.71 20.88
C LEU A 176 -10.54 -0.98 20.55
N LYS A 177 -10.14 -0.99 19.26
CA LYS A 177 -8.96 -0.25 18.81
C LYS A 177 -9.07 1.24 19.10
N ASP A 178 -10.21 1.85 18.77
CA ASP A 178 -10.45 3.28 19.05
C ASP A 178 -10.35 3.59 20.55
N GLN A 179 -10.83 2.71 21.43
CA GLN A 179 -10.66 2.88 22.88
C GLN A 179 -9.19 2.78 23.31
N VAL A 180 -8.47 1.77 22.84
CA VAL A 180 -7.05 1.55 23.16
C VAL A 180 -6.19 2.74 22.74
N VAL A 181 -6.43 3.29 21.55
CA VAL A 181 -5.65 4.41 21.02
C VAL A 181 -6.16 5.79 21.46
N SER A 182 -7.31 5.85 22.14
CA SER A 182 -7.95 7.14 22.51
C SER A 182 -7.09 8.05 23.40
N GLU A 183 -6.22 7.46 24.20
CA GLU A 183 -5.32 8.18 25.11
C GLU A 183 -4.01 8.60 24.43
N THR A 184 -3.78 8.16 23.19
CA THR A 184 -2.59 8.55 22.45
C THR A 184 -2.80 9.90 21.80
N SER A 185 -2.16 10.92 22.31
CA SER A 185 -2.17 12.27 21.72
C SER A 185 -0.75 12.78 21.52
N ILE A 186 -0.54 13.59 20.50
CA ILE A 186 0.71 14.27 20.23
C ILE A 186 0.54 15.76 20.57
N THR A 187 1.37 16.23 21.48
CA THR A 187 1.42 17.65 21.83
C THR A 187 2.21 18.45 20.80
N ASP A 188 2.04 19.76 20.83
CA ASP A 188 2.82 20.68 19.98
C ASP A 188 4.32 20.62 20.31
N VAL A 189 4.65 20.37 21.59
CA VAL A 189 6.04 20.25 22.04
C VAL A 189 6.71 19.01 21.44
N GLU A 190 6.05 17.86 21.51
CA GLU A 190 6.57 16.62 20.90
C GLU A 190 6.78 16.78 19.39
N ALA A 191 5.84 17.44 18.70
CA ALA A 191 5.95 17.69 17.26
C ALA A 191 7.12 18.66 16.94
N GLU A 192 7.35 19.68 17.77
CA GLU A 192 8.47 20.60 17.59
C GLU A 192 9.82 19.95 17.88
N GLU A 193 9.89 19.09 18.89
CA GLU A 193 11.08 18.26 19.17
C GLU A 193 11.40 17.36 17.98
N TYR A 194 10.41 16.64 17.44
CA TYR A 194 10.59 15.81 16.25
C TYR A 194 11.10 16.62 15.06
N TYR A 195 10.51 17.78 14.78
CA TYR A 195 10.96 18.68 13.72
C TYR A 195 12.43 19.07 13.91
N ASN A 196 12.83 19.46 15.13
CA ASN A 196 14.19 19.89 15.43
C ASN A 196 15.23 18.76 15.28
N GLU A 197 14.85 17.54 15.65
CA GLU A 197 15.71 16.35 15.54
C GLU A 197 15.81 15.86 14.08
N ASN A 198 14.80 16.16 13.25
CA ASN A 198 14.67 15.65 11.88
C ASN A 198 14.67 16.77 10.82
N LYS A 199 15.31 17.91 11.07
CA LYS A 199 15.29 19.08 10.17
C LYS A 199 15.61 18.76 8.71
N SER A 200 16.55 17.84 8.48
CA SER A 200 16.96 17.44 7.13
C SER A 200 15.83 16.82 6.31
N GLN A 201 14.77 16.27 6.94
CA GLN A 201 13.58 15.75 6.24
C GLN A 201 12.68 16.85 5.71
N PHE A 202 12.82 18.07 6.24
CA PHE A 202 12.04 19.26 5.88
C PHE A 202 12.85 20.23 5.02
N GLU A 203 14.06 19.86 4.65
CA GLU A 203 14.94 20.61 3.75
C GLU A 203 14.75 20.12 2.33
N ARG A 204 14.36 21.04 1.45
CA ARG A 204 14.50 20.83 0.01
C ARG A 204 15.86 21.35 -0.39
N GLN A 205 16.67 20.48 -0.97
CA GLN A 205 17.95 20.87 -1.51
C GLN A 205 17.80 21.80 -2.71
N GLU A 206 18.83 22.57 -3.01
CA GLU A 206 18.92 23.34 -4.25
C GLU A 206 18.77 22.40 -5.45
N GLN A 207 17.89 22.80 -6.39
CA GLN A 207 17.69 22.09 -7.65
C GLN A 207 17.92 23.04 -8.82
N LYS A 208 18.53 22.54 -9.88
CA LYS A 208 18.71 23.28 -11.12
C LYS A 208 17.98 22.58 -12.26
N LYS A 209 17.26 23.37 -13.05
CA LYS A 209 16.65 22.86 -14.28
C LYS A 209 17.70 22.82 -15.36
N VAL A 210 18.01 21.61 -15.85
CA VAL A 210 19.14 21.33 -16.72
C VAL A 210 18.66 20.82 -18.06
N SER A 211 19.27 21.33 -19.12
CA SER A 211 19.18 20.75 -20.46
C SER A 211 20.57 20.30 -20.92
N HIS A 212 20.62 19.23 -21.71
CA HIS A 212 21.87 18.72 -22.25
C HIS A 212 21.79 18.32 -23.71
N ILE A 213 22.97 18.29 -24.38
CA ILE A 213 23.14 17.73 -25.71
C ILE A 213 24.24 16.67 -25.61
N LEU A 214 23.97 15.46 -26.07
CA LEU A 214 24.90 14.33 -26.02
C LEU A 214 25.49 14.06 -27.40
N PHE A 215 26.80 13.86 -27.44
CA PHE A 215 27.57 13.52 -28.63
C PHE A 215 28.46 12.30 -28.39
N ASP A 216 28.70 11.54 -29.45
CA ASP A 216 29.65 10.43 -29.41
C ASP A 216 31.12 10.92 -29.46
N LYS A 217 31.38 12.12 -30.01
CA LYS A 217 32.72 12.63 -30.22
C LYS A 217 32.88 14.05 -29.67
N LYS A 218 34.01 14.27 -29.01
CA LYS A 218 34.37 15.59 -28.46
C LYS A 218 34.37 16.71 -29.52
N ALA A 219 34.91 16.45 -30.70
CA ALA A 219 35.00 17.45 -31.76
C ALA A 219 33.64 17.95 -32.26
N GLU A 220 32.62 17.07 -32.30
CA GLU A 220 31.26 17.44 -32.68
C GLU A 220 30.61 18.30 -31.57
N ALA A 221 30.86 17.98 -30.30
CA ALA A 221 30.40 18.79 -29.16
C ALA A 221 31.05 20.18 -29.16
N GLU A 222 32.36 20.28 -29.42
CA GLU A 222 33.09 21.55 -29.48
C GLU A 222 32.60 22.45 -30.65
N GLU A 223 32.24 21.87 -31.81
CA GLU A 223 31.67 22.59 -32.95
C GLU A 223 30.32 23.21 -32.60
N ILE A 224 29.41 22.42 -32.02
CA ILE A 224 28.09 22.91 -31.63
C ILE A 224 28.15 23.87 -30.45
N LEU A 225 29.10 23.70 -29.52
CA LEU A 225 29.32 24.65 -28.44
C LEU A 225 29.68 26.02 -29.01
N ALA A 226 30.57 26.09 -30.01
CA ALA A 226 30.94 27.34 -30.67
C ALA A 226 29.75 28.01 -31.38
N GLU A 227 28.82 27.25 -31.95
CA GLU A 227 27.59 27.78 -32.54
C GLU A 227 26.63 28.35 -31.46
N ILE A 228 26.53 27.67 -30.32
CA ILE A 228 25.74 28.14 -29.18
C ILE A 228 26.33 29.44 -28.62
N GLU A 229 27.64 29.50 -28.47
CA GLU A 229 28.35 30.73 -28.06
C GLU A 229 28.16 31.87 -29.06
N ALA A 230 28.02 31.56 -30.35
CA ALA A 230 27.70 32.52 -31.40
C ALA A 230 26.24 32.95 -31.43
N GLY A 231 25.38 32.36 -30.55
CA GLY A 231 23.98 32.73 -30.36
C GLY A 231 22.95 31.77 -30.93
N ALA A 232 23.35 30.54 -31.30
CA ALA A 232 22.38 29.49 -31.67
C ALA A 232 21.53 29.07 -30.46
N ASP A 233 20.29 28.70 -30.72
CA ASP A 233 19.37 28.25 -29.66
C ASP A 233 19.74 26.85 -29.20
N PHE A 234 19.97 26.70 -27.90
CA PHE A 234 20.39 25.44 -27.28
C PHE A 234 19.41 24.31 -27.52
N ALA A 235 18.10 24.59 -27.39
CA ALA A 235 17.07 23.58 -27.54
C ALA A 235 16.91 23.10 -28.98
N GLU A 236 17.08 23.99 -29.95
CA GLU A 236 17.09 23.63 -31.39
C GLU A 236 18.35 22.80 -31.70
N MET A 237 19.53 23.20 -31.20
CA MET A 237 20.76 22.41 -31.34
C MET A 237 20.63 21.02 -30.72
N ALA A 238 19.94 20.91 -29.57
CA ALA A 238 19.66 19.63 -28.95
C ALA A 238 18.78 18.73 -29.84
N LYS A 239 17.74 19.29 -30.46
CA LYS A 239 16.83 18.53 -31.34
C LYS A 239 17.54 18.04 -32.62
N GLU A 240 18.45 18.87 -33.15
CA GLU A 240 19.12 18.58 -34.41
C GLU A 240 20.34 17.65 -34.28
N HIS A 241 21.07 17.74 -33.16
CA HIS A 241 22.38 17.12 -33.02
C HIS A 241 22.52 16.15 -31.86
N SER A 242 21.63 16.16 -30.86
CA SER A 242 21.78 15.29 -29.71
C SER A 242 21.47 13.82 -30.03
N THR A 243 22.35 12.92 -29.59
CA THR A 243 22.14 11.48 -29.62
C THR A 243 21.41 10.97 -28.35
N GLY A 244 21.14 11.88 -27.41
CA GLY A 244 20.49 11.53 -26.13
C GLY A 244 18.98 11.37 -26.23
N PRO A 245 18.37 10.70 -25.26
CA PRO A 245 16.92 10.37 -25.25
C PRO A 245 16.02 11.61 -25.10
N THR A 246 16.55 12.75 -24.64
CA THR A 246 15.81 14.00 -24.46
C THR A 246 15.94 14.96 -25.66
N ALA A 247 16.57 14.55 -26.75
CA ALA A 247 16.80 15.36 -27.95
C ALA A 247 15.51 16.03 -28.44
N ASP A 248 14.45 15.28 -28.67
CA ASP A 248 13.15 15.76 -29.16
C ASP A 248 12.52 16.83 -28.27
N ASN A 249 12.86 16.82 -26.97
CA ASN A 249 12.41 17.80 -25.98
C ASN A 249 13.42 18.93 -25.74
N GLY A 250 14.31 19.19 -26.70
CA GLY A 250 15.34 20.25 -26.58
C GLY A 250 16.37 19.98 -25.49
N GLY A 251 16.60 18.71 -25.15
CA GLY A 251 17.54 18.27 -24.15
C GLY A 251 17.10 18.41 -22.69
N ASP A 252 15.86 18.81 -22.43
CA ASP A 252 15.34 19.09 -21.06
C ASP A 252 15.30 17.82 -20.19
N LEU A 253 16.07 17.82 -19.09
CA LEU A 253 16.13 16.78 -18.06
C LEU A 253 15.22 17.11 -16.85
N GLY A 254 14.62 18.30 -16.80
CA GLY A 254 13.92 18.79 -15.63
C GLY A 254 14.84 19.30 -14.53
N PHE A 255 14.30 19.36 -13.31
CA PHE A 255 15.06 19.77 -12.12
C PHE A 255 15.87 18.59 -11.58
N ILE A 256 17.17 18.83 -11.39
CA ILE A 256 18.11 17.87 -10.78
C ILE A 256 18.71 18.46 -9.49
N SER A 257 19.06 17.60 -8.56
CA SER A 257 19.74 17.98 -7.31
C SER A 257 21.14 17.39 -7.22
N VAL A 258 21.91 17.83 -6.25
CA VAL A 258 23.25 17.28 -5.95
C VAL A 258 23.22 15.80 -5.56
N ASP A 259 22.06 15.29 -5.08
CA ASP A 259 21.89 13.89 -4.66
C ASP A 259 21.28 12.99 -5.74
N GLU A 260 21.06 13.49 -6.96
CA GLU A 260 20.49 12.72 -8.05
C GLU A 260 21.38 11.52 -8.41
N GLN A 261 20.94 10.31 -8.05
CA GLN A 261 21.73 9.09 -8.21
C GLN A 261 21.62 8.46 -9.61
N GLU A 262 20.60 8.83 -10.37
CA GLU A 262 20.36 8.29 -11.71
C GLU A 262 21.27 8.92 -12.76
N LEU A 263 21.87 10.08 -12.45
CA LEU A 263 22.78 10.79 -13.33
C LEU A 263 24.24 10.45 -13.06
N ASP A 264 25.03 10.45 -14.12
CA ASP A 264 26.49 10.35 -13.99
C ASP A 264 27.04 11.47 -13.10
N ARG A 265 27.93 11.11 -12.16
CA ARG A 265 28.45 12.05 -11.16
C ARG A 265 29.14 13.23 -11.79
N THR A 266 29.98 13.00 -12.86
CA THR A 266 30.73 14.04 -13.52
C THR A 266 29.82 15.05 -14.20
N PHE A 267 28.75 14.54 -14.85
CA PHE A 267 27.71 15.36 -15.45
C PHE A 267 26.99 16.22 -14.40
N ARG A 268 26.52 15.57 -13.32
CA ARG A 268 25.77 16.24 -12.23
C ARG A 268 26.62 17.32 -11.56
N ASP A 269 27.85 16.97 -11.17
CA ASP A 269 28.77 17.92 -10.52
C ASP A 269 29.09 19.14 -11.43
N ALA A 270 29.18 18.93 -12.72
CA ALA A 270 29.34 20.02 -13.69
C ALA A 270 28.09 20.89 -13.83
N ALA A 271 26.90 20.27 -13.93
CA ALA A 271 25.62 20.99 -13.99
C ALA A 271 25.37 21.85 -12.75
N MET A 272 25.72 21.33 -11.56
CA MET A 272 25.55 22.04 -10.29
C MET A 272 26.51 23.23 -10.10
N GLN A 273 27.56 23.34 -10.91
CA GLN A 273 28.47 24.51 -10.88
C GLN A 273 28.00 25.68 -11.75
N LEU A 274 27.13 25.44 -12.74
CA LEU A 274 26.61 26.46 -13.64
C LEU A 274 25.56 27.35 -12.98
N GLU A 275 25.57 28.63 -13.33
CA GLU A 275 24.47 29.54 -12.95
C GLU A 275 23.32 29.51 -13.99
N VAL A 276 22.17 30.10 -13.61
CA VAL A 276 21.01 30.16 -14.49
C VAL A 276 21.33 30.95 -15.76
N GLY A 277 21.12 30.34 -16.92
CA GLY A 277 21.42 30.88 -18.23
C GLY A 277 22.79 30.49 -18.77
N GLU A 278 23.69 29.94 -17.95
CA GLU A 278 25.01 29.50 -18.37
C GLU A 278 24.97 28.18 -19.15
N VAL A 279 25.91 28.10 -20.10
CA VAL A 279 26.27 26.88 -20.83
C VAL A 279 27.68 26.48 -20.41
N ILE A 280 27.94 25.19 -20.31
CA ILE A 280 29.28 24.69 -19.97
C ILE A 280 30.33 25.19 -20.96
N GLU A 281 31.52 25.59 -20.49
CA GLU A 281 32.60 26.14 -21.35
C GLU A 281 33.33 25.07 -22.16
N GLU A 282 33.36 23.81 -21.65
CA GLU A 282 33.95 22.65 -22.32
C GLU A 282 33.03 21.44 -22.22
N PRO A 283 32.99 20.57 -23.27
CA PRO A 283 32.20 19.36 -23.23
C PRO A 283 32.58 18.43 -22.06
N VAL A 284 31.60 17.97 -21.29
CA VAL A 284 31.78 17.06 -20.15
C VAL A 284 31.80 15.62 -20.64
N GLU A 285 32.88 14.90 -20.38
CA GLU A 285 33.02 13.49 -20.74
C GLU A 285 32.42 12.59 -19.66
N THR A 286 31.56 11.65 -20.08
CA THR A 286 30.98 10.58 -19.24
C THR A 286 31.11 9.25 -19.97
N GLN A 287 30.66 8.18 -19.33
CA GLN A 287 30.57 6.87 -19.98
C GLN A 287 29.61 6.84 -21.20
N PHE A 288 28.71 7.81 -21.33
CA PHE A 288 27.73 7.90 -22.41
C PHE A 288 28.24 8.74 -23.61
N GLY A 289 29.28 9.51 -23.45
CA GLY A 289 29.81 10.42 -24.46
C GLY A 289 30.15 11.80 -23.92
N TYR A 290 30.07 12.83 -24.77
CA TYR A 290 30.38 14.20 -24.46
C TYR A 290 29.10 15.03 -24.36
N HIS A 291 28.93 15.72 -23.24
CA HIS A 291 27.73 16.50 -22.94
C HIS A 291 28.02 18.00 -23.00
N LEU A 292 27.18 18.74 -23.70
CA LEU A 292 26.98 20.17 -23.47
C LEU A 292 25.83 20.31 -22.46
N ILE A 293 25.99 21.19 -21.47
CA ILE A 293 25.08 21.35 -20.35
C ILE A 293 24.68 22.82 -20.26
N LYS A 294 23.36 23.06 -20.06
CA LYS A 294 22.81 24.39 -19.81
C LYS A 294 21.87 24.35 -18.61
N VAL A 295 22.02 25.32 -17.72
CA VAL A 295 21.05 25.56 -16.63
C VAL A 295 20.05 26.61 -17.10
N THR A 296 18.75 26.29 -17.02
CA THR A 296 17.68 27.18 -17.49
C THR A 296 16.86 27.81 -16.34
N ASP A 297 16.88 27.19 -15.17
CA ASP A 297 16.16 27.66 -13.97
C ASP A 297 16.80 27.10 -12.70
N LYS A 298 16.48 27.66 -11.55
CA LYS A 298 17.00 27.26 -10.25
C LYS A 298 15.92 27.35 -9.18
N GLN A 299 15.83 26.35 -8.36
CA GLN A 299 15.07 26.37 -7.12
C GLN A 299 16.04 26.36 -5.95
N GLU A 300 16.00 27.43 -5.15
CA GLU A 300 16.86 27.54 -3.97
C GLU A 300 16.56 26.45 -2.94
N ALA A 301 17.57 26.07 -2.18
CA ALA A 301 17.37 25.25 -0.99
C ALA A 301 16.41 25.95 -0.02
N GLU A 302 15.48 25.21 0.51
CA GLU A 302 14.47 25.75 1.41
C GLU A 302 14.24 24.78 2.55
N THR A 303 14.23 25.28 3.77
CA THR A 303 13.77 24.52 4.95
C THR A 303 12.37 24.99 5.29
N LYS A 304 11.40 24.09 5.20
CA LYS A 304 10.02 24.39 5.64
C LYS A 304 10.02 24.70 7.12
N GLU A 305 9.44 25.82 7.49
CA GLU A 305 9.30 26.18 8.89
C GLU A 305 8.35 25.23 9.64
N PHE A 306 8.59 25.02 10.95
CA PHE A 306 7.76 24.14 11.78
C PHE A 306 6.26 24.42 11.63
N SER A 307 5.88 25.70 11.55
CA SER A 307 4.48 26.12 11.40
C SER A 307 3.80 25.59 10.13
N GLU A 308 4.57 25.32 9.07
CA GLU A 308 4.07 24.82 7.79
C GLU A 308 3.86 23.30 7.79
N VAL A 309 4.68 22.58 8.57
CA VAL A 309 4.69 21.12 8.61
C VAL A 309 4.13 20.53 9.91
N LYS A 310 3.78 21.37 10.88
CA LYS A 310 3.30 20.97 12.21
C LYS A 310 2.17 19.95 12.18
N GLU A 311 1.13 20.20 11.40
CA GLU A 311 -0.02 19.30 11.33
C GLU A 311 0.33 17.98 10.61
N GLU A 312 1.21 18.02 9.62
CA GLU A 312 1.73 16.84 8.96
C GLU A 312 2.52 15.96 9.94
N ILE A 313 3.45 16.57 10.70
CA ILE A 313 4.24 15.90 11.75
C ILE A 313 3.33 15.29 12.80
N LYS A 314 2.38 16.06 13.32
CA LYS A 314 1.44 15.57 14.34
C LYS A 314 0.63 14.38 13.84
N ASN A 315 0.13 14.42 12.62
CA ASN A 315 -0.63 13.32 12.03
C ASN A 315 0.24 12.07 11.83
N GLN A 316 1.48 12.24 11.39
CA GLN A 316 2.43 11.14 11.23
C GLN A 316 2.78 10.50 12.57
N MET A 317 3.16 11.30 13.56
CA MET A 317 3.51 10.83 14.91
C MET A 317 2.29 10.19 15.59
N GLN A 318 1.10 10.78 15.44
CA GLN A 318 -0.14 10.24 15.99
C GLN A 318 -0.41 8.83 15.43
N SER A 319 -0.29 8.65 14.12
CA SER A 319 -0.48 7.35 13.49
C SER A 319 0.55 6.31 13.95
N GLN A 320 1.79 6.73 14.16
CA GLN A 320 2.84 5.84 14.69
C GLN A 320 2.54 5.43 16.15
N LYS A 321 2.16 6.39 16.99
CA LYS A 321 1.84 6.15 18.41
C LYS A 321 0.59 5.27 18.57
N GLU A 322 -0.45 5.49 17.73
CA GLU A 322 -1.64 4.65 17.67
C GLU A 322 -1.30 3.21 17.25
N ASN A 323 -0.48 3.05 16.22
CA ASN A 323 -0.06 1.73 15.76
C ASN A 323 0.78 1.00 16.81
N GLN A 324 1.67 1.71 17.50
CA GLN A 324 2.48 1.17 18.56
C GLN A 324 1.62 0.72 19.75
N ALA A 325 0.70 1.57 20.22
CA ALA A 325 -0.20 1.26 21.32
C ALA A 325 -1.10 0.05 20.99
N TRP A 326 -1.60 -0.03 19.76
CA TRP A 326 -2.37 -1.17 19.30
C TRP A 326 -1.55 -2.45 19.24
N PHE A 327 -0.33 -2.38 18.71
CA PHE A 327 0.57 -3.53 18.66
C PHE A 327 0.89 -4.05 20.06
N GLU A 328 1.26 -3.17 21.00
CA GLU A 328 1.55 -3.52 22.39
C GLU A 328 0.33 -4.16 23.08
N PHE A 329 -0.85 -3.60 22.84
CA PHE A 329 -2.10 -4.16 23.35
C PHE A 329 -2.36 -5.57 22.83
N VAL A 330 -2.22 -5.79 21.52
CA VAL A 330 -2.39 -7.13 20.91
C VAL A 330 -1.39 -8.13 21.46
N GLN A 331 -0.11 -7.71 21.67
CA GLN A 331 0.87 -8.58 22.29
C GLN A 331 0.50 -8.93 23.74
N GLN A 332 0.04 -7.95 24.50
CA GLN A 332 -0.35 -8.16 25.89
C GLN A 332 -1.49 -9.18 26.00
N ILE A 333 -2.60 -9.01 25.26
CA ILE A 333 -3.73 -9.95 25.33
C ILE A 333 -3.33 -11.36 24.89
N ARG A 334 -2.37 -11.46 23.95
CA ARG A 334 -1.84 -12.74 23.50
C ARG A 334 -0.98 -13.42 24.56
N GLU A 335 -0.15 -12.67 25.30
CA GLU A 335 0.68 -13.19 26.40
C GLU A 335 -0.16 -13.64 27.59
N GLU A 336 -1.31 -13.01 27.82
CA GLU A 336 -2.24 -13.33 28.92
C GLU A 336 -3.18 -14.52 28.57
N ALA A 337 -3.34 -14.86 27.32
CA ALA A 337 -4.26 -15.91 26.84
C ALA A 337 -3.69 -17.32 27.01
N GLU A 338 -4.58 -18.27 27.31
CA GLU A 338 -4.27 -19.70 27.23
C GLU A 338 -4.55 -20.20 25.79
N ILE A 339 -3.49 -20.57 25.07
CA ILE A 339 -3.58 -21.01 23.67
C ILE A 339 -3.01 -22.42 23.56
N ASP A 340 -3.81 -23.35 23.04
CA ASP A 340 -3.40 -24.71 22.70
C ASP A 340 -3.64 -24.98 21.21
N ILE A 341 -2.58 -25.30 20.46
CA ILE A 341 -2.61 -25.49 19.01
C ILE A 341 -2.46 -26.99 18.72
N ASN A 342 -3.41 -27.55 17.98
CA ASN A 342 -3.47 -28.97 17.64
C ASN A 342 -3.01 -29.27 16.19
N LEU A 343 -2.60 -28.27 15.43
CA LEU A 343 -2.27 -28.33 13.99
C LEU A 343 -0.83 -28.81 13.73
#